data_0c8026da8768c746cb76598d100fab0e
#
_entry.id   0c8026da8768c746cb76598d100fab0e
#
_cell.length_a   1.000
_cell.length_b   1.000
_cell.length_c   1.000
_cell.angle_alpha   90.00
_cell.angle_beta   90.00
_cell.angle_gamma   90.00
#
_symmetry.space_group_name_H-M   'P 1'
#
loop_
_entity.id
_entity.type
_entity.pdbx_description
1 polymer ?
#
loop_
_entity_poly.entity_id
_entity_poly.type
_entity_poly.pdbx_seq_one_letter_code
_entity_poly.pdbx_strand_id
1 'polypeptide(L)'
;MVDVARVNMFGNPIGTFRWNENYGTVQFEYDNSFINKGVEPSPIMMPVRHGRIYSFGNLNRETYKGLPGMLADSLPDTYGQALFERWLSLTGRTSSNIVETLCFLGKRCMGALEFEPAIDSTHDKNLKFEIDTLVDVARDALTEKTAFSTNINDDKKTAIAEILRLGTSAGGQRAKAIIAYNKTNGEVRSGQVEVPKGFDYYLIKLDGVSAKAGFKETENFGRLEYSFYKLVKECGIDMTDCSLIEENGRAHFLTKRFDRDGSEKIHMQTLCGIAHFDYRLHRAYSYEQAFNVMRALRLPYSQAKEMFRRMVFNVVMRNQDDHTKNISFLMGRDGVWKLSPAYDMGYAYNPFGGWTSTHQMSINGKFDDISRKDLLECATRNNIKDASLIIDEICEASSHWKTIAKECDVPSSIIDKISPNLLLNL
;
A
#
# COMPACT_ATOMS: atom_id res chain seq x y z
N MET A 1 5.47 -20.77 -20.41
CA MET A 1 5.62 -19.36 -19.98
C MET A 1 4.40 -18.61 -20.51
N VAL A 2 3.75 -17.77 -19.70
CA VAL A 2 2.56 -17.01 -20.12
C VAL A 2 3.03 -15.65 -20.60
N ASP A 3 2.84 -15.32 -21.87
CA ASP A 3 3.29 -14.05 -22.46
C ASP A 3 2.13 -13.11 -22.78
N VAL A 4 0.89 -13.60 -22.72
CA VAL A 4 -0.35 -12.86 -22.96
C VAL A 4 -1.32 -13.15 -21.82
N ALA A 5 -1.92 -12.11 -21.26
CA ALA A 5 -2.92 -12.25 -20.21
C ALA A 5 -4.04 -11.20 -20.36
N ARG A 6 -5.21 -11.55 -19.84
CA ARG A 6 -6.38 -10.67 -19.76
C ARG A 6 -6.42 -9.96 -18.42
N VAL A 7 -6.89 -8.74 -18.43
CA VAL A 7 -7.23 -7.97 -17.22
C VAL A 7 -8.73 -7.89 -17.09
N ASN A 8 -9.23 -8.28 -15.93
CA ASN A 8 -10.63 -8.10 -15.54
C ASN A 8 -10.72 -7.05 -14.43
N MET A 9 -11.88 -6.41 -14.33
CA MET A 9 -12.24 -5.49 -13.25
C MET A 9 -13.74 -5.62 -12.97
N PHE A 10 -14.11 -5.78 -11.70
CA PHE A 10 -15.52 -5.98 -11.29
C PHE A 10 -16.21 -7.14 -12.00
N GLY A 11 -15.47 -8.22 -12.29
CA GLY A 11 -15.99 -9.40 -12.99
C GLY A 11 -16.16 -9.24 -14.51
N ASN A 12 -15.68 -8.13 -15.09
CA ASN A 12 -15.74 -7.90 -16.54
C ASN A 12 -14.34 -7.77 -17.13
N PRO A 13 -14.09 -8.30 -18.33
CA PRO A 13 -12.85 -8.05 -19.05
C PRO A 13 -12.75 -6.56 -19.42
N ILE A 14 -11.59 -5.97 -19.15
CA ILE A 14 -11.31 -4.57 -19.50
C ILE A 14 -10.25 -4.45 -20.58
N GLY A 15 -9.40 -5.46 -20.76
CA GLY A 15 -8.35 -5.41 -21.76
C GLY A 15 -7.42 -6.61 -21.69
N THR A 16 -6.48 -6.60 -22.61
CA THR A 16 -5.46 -7.63 -22.76
C THR A 16 -4.07 -7.00 -22.77
N PHE A 17 -3.11 -7.68 -22.20
CA PHE A 17 -1.72 -7.26 -22.24
C PHE A 17 -0.78 -8.39 -22.62
N ARG A 18 0.33 -8.03 -23.28
CA ARG A 18 1.37 -8.98 -23.69
C ARG A 18 2.76 -8.43 -23.39
N TRP A 19 3.68 -9.32 -23.08
CA TRP A 19 5.09 -9.00 -23.03
C TRP A 19 5.66 -8.81 -24.44
N ASN A 20 6.42 -7.76 -24.65
CA ASN A 20 7.17 -7.51 -25.87
C ASN A 20 8.67 -7.58 -25.57
N GLU A 21 9.30 -8.68 -25.96
CA GLU A 21 10.72 -8.94 -25.69
C GLU A 21 11.65 -7.91 -26.34
N ASN A 22 11.31 -7.42 -27.54
CA ASN A 22 12.14 -6.48 -28.29
C ASN A 22 12.31 -5.13 -27.55
N TYR A 23 11.28 -4.71 -26.81
CA TYR A 23 11.28 -3.47 -26.05
C TYR A 23 11.40 -3.70 -24.54
N GLY A 24 11.30 -4.95 -24.09
CA GLY A 24 11.26 -5.30 -22.67
C GLY A 24 10.10 -4.63 -21.92
N THR A 25 8.97 -4.39 -22.58
CA THR A 25 7.78 -3.72 -22.01
C THR A 25 6.54 -4.53 -22.27
N VAL A 26 5.53 -4.28 -21.45
CA VAL A 26 4.18 -4.75 -21.70
C VAL A 26 3.46 -3.78 -22.64
N GLN A 27 2.71 -4.34 -23.57
CA GLN A 27 1.74 -3.66 -24.41
C GLN A 27 0.34 -4.01 -23.91
N PHE A 28 -0.47 -3.00 -23.59
CA PHE A 28 -1.85 -3.15 -23.11
C PHE A 28 -2.82 -2.49 -24.08
N GLU A 29 -3.96 -3.13 -24.33
CA GLU A 29 -5.06 -2.59 -25.11
C GLU A 29 -6.39 -2.86 -24.40
N TYR A 30 -7.28 -1.86 -24.37
CA TYR A 30 -8.64 -2.02 -23.85
C TYR A 30 -9.51 -2.84 -24.79
N ASP A 31 -10.33 -3.74 -24.25
CA ASP A 31 -11.29 -4.52 -25.01
C ASP A 31 -12.39 -3.63 -25.61
N ASN A 32 -12.76 -3.89 -26.87
CA ASN A 32 -13.82 -3.15 -27.55
C ASN A 32 -15.17 -3.17 -26.79
N SER A 33 -15.48 -4.27 -26.12
CA SER A 33 -16.67 -4.43 -25.28
C SER A 33 -16.65 -3.54 -24.03
N PHE A 34 -15.47 -3.08 -23.59
CA PHE A 34 -15.29 -2.23 -22.44
C PHE A 34 -15.36 -0.72 -22.77
N ILE A 35 -14.91 -0.34 -23.98
CA ILE A 35 -14.73 1.07 -24.39
C ILE A 35 -15.99 1.91 -24.19
N ASN A 36 -17.17 1.34 -24.46
CA ASN A 36 -18.44 2.06 -24.39
C ASN A 36 -19.11 2.06 -23.00
N LYS A 37 -18.44 1.55 -21.96
CA LYS A 37 -19.01 1.46 -20.60
C LYS A 37 -18.91 2.77 -19.80
N GLY A 38 -18.18 3.77 -20.30
CA GLY A 38 -18.01 5.07 -19.64
C GLY A 38 -17.19 5.04 -18.35
N VAL A 39 -16.46 3.95 -18.11
CA VAL A 39 -15.59 3.78 -16.94
C VAL A 39 -14.14 3.96 -17.37
N GLU A 40 -13.39 4.77 -16.63
CA GLU A 40 -11.99 5.12 -16.90
C GLU A 40 -11.08 4.56 -15.81
N PRO A 41 -10.53 3.33 -15.94
CA PRO A 41 -9.71 2.70 -14.90
C PRO A 41 -8.40 3.42 -14.61
N SER A 42 -7.84 4.15 -15.59
CA SER A 42 -6.60 4.93 -15.45
C SER A 42 -6.64 6.17 -16.35
N PRO A 43 -7.49 7.17 -16.04
CA PRO A 43 -7.86 8.24 -16.98
C PRO A 43 -6.71 9.17 -17.35
N ILE A 44 -5.67 9.26 -16.53
CA ILE A 44 -4.57 10.22 -16.73
C ILE A 44 -3.56 9.69 -17.75
N MET A 45 -3.04 8.47 -17.52
CA MET A 45 -1.98 7.92 -18.38
C MET A 45 -2.49 6.90 -19.39
N MET A 46 -3.65 6.29 -19.15
CA MET A 46 -4.24 5.27 -20.01
C MET A 46 -5.75 5.51 -20.21
N PRO A 47 -6.17 6.70 -20.73
CA PRO A 47 -7.58 6.93 -20.99
C PRO A 47 -8.14 5.90 -21.97
N VAL A 48 -9.39 5.46 -21.76
CA VAL A 48 -10.03 4.43 -22.58
C VAL A 48 -10.23 4.94 -24.01
N ARG A 49 -9.54 4.32 -24.97
CA ARG A 49 -9.60 4.70 -26.40
C ARG A 49 -9.57 3.47 -27.29
N HIS A 50 -10.38 3.48 -28.33
CA HIS A 50 -10.44 2.41 -29.35
C HIS A 50 -9.09 2.27 -30.09
N GLY A 51 -8.59 1.05 -30.21
CA GLY A 51 -7.38 0.72 -30.97
C GLY A 51 -6.09 1.34 -30.43
N ARG A 52 -6.11 1.88 -29.21
CA ARG A 52 -4.91 2.45 -28.59
C ARG A 52 -4.14 1.40 -27.80
N ILE A 53 -2.90 1.18 -28.23
CA ILE A 53 -1.95 0.34 -27.49
C ILE A 53 -1.16 1.25 -26.53
N TYR A 54 -1.15 0.87 -25.26
CA TYR A 54 -0.40 1.54 -24.20
C TYR A 54 0.88 0.77 -23.89
N SER A 55 2.02 1.42 -24.06
CA SER A 55 3.35 0.89 -23.73
C SER A 55 4.26 2.03 -23.33
N PHE A 56 4.97 1.88 -22.22
CA PHE A 56 5.74 2.96 -21.60
C PHE A 56 7.19 2.53 -21.38
N GLY A 57 7.98 2.57 -22.45
CA GLY A 57 9.39 2.13 -22.44
C GLY A 57 10.33 3.02 -21.63
N ASN A 58 9.93 4.27 -21.35
CA ASN A 58 10.70 5.27 -20.60
C ASN A 58 10.49 5.22 -19.10
N LEU A 59 9.54 4.39 -18.60
CA LEU A 59 9.33 4.24 -17.17
C LEU A 59 10.48 3.46 -16.51
N ASN A 60 10.78 3.83 -15.27
CA ASN A 60 11.82 3.20 -14.47
C ASN A 60 11.54 1.69 -14.30
N ARG A 61 12.50 0.87 -14.70
CA ARG A 61 12.41 -0.59 -14.65
C ARG A 61 12.36 -1.15 -13.24
N GLU A 62 12.97 -0.49 -12.28
CA GLU A 62 12.94 -0.93 -10.89
C GLU A 62 11.56 -0.77 -10.28
N THR A 63 10.84 0.29 -10.64
CA THR A 63 9.50 0.60 -10.11
C THR A 63 8.41 -0.11 -10.90
N TYR A 64 8.43 0.01 -12.22
CA TYR A 64 7.31 -0.40 -13.07
C TYR A 64 7.53 -1.76 -13.77
N LYS A 65 8.74 -2.31 -13.73
CA LYS A 65 9.11 -3.61 -14.34
C LYS A 65 8.69 -3.75 -15.82
N GLY A 66 8.57 -2.64 -16.55
CA GLY A 66 8.13 -2.61 -17.95
C GLY A 66 6.60 -2.57 -18.12
N LEU A 67 5.85 -2.44 -17.04
CA LEU A 67 4.39 -2.32 -17.03
C LEU A 67 3.94 -0.85 -17.09
N PRO A 68 2.74 -0.57 -17.63
CA PRO A 68 2.03 0.66 -17.33
C PRO A 68 1.71 0.77 -15.83
N GLY A 69 1.63 1.98 -15.30
CA GLY A 69 1.42 2.22 -13.86
C GLY A 69 0.18 1.54 -13.28
N MET A 70 -0.93 1.49 -14.05
CA MET A 70 -2.15 0.79 -13.66
C MET A 70 -1.91 -0.69 -13.30
N LEU A 71 -1.10 -1.38 -14.11
CA LEU A 71 -0.77 -2.79 -13.87
C LEU A 71 0.35 -2.94 -12.83
N ALA A 72 1.29 -2.00 -12.82
CA ALA A 72 2.43 -2.01 -11.91
C ALA A 72 2.01 -1.85 -10.43
N ASP A 73 0.91 -1.16 -10.14
CA ASP A 73 0.37 -1.04 -8.78
C ASP A 73 -0.11 -2.38 -8.20
N SER A 74 -0.36 -3.38 -9.05
CA SER A 74 -0.69 -4.73 -8.62
C SER A 74 0.53 -5.56 -8.24
N LEU A 75 1.76 -5.12 -8.58
CA LEU A 75 2.97 -5.89 -8.31
C LEU A 75 3.24 -6.02 -6.81
N PRO A 76 3.83 -7.16 -6.40
CA PRO A 76 4.35 -7.29 -5.05
C PRO A 76 5.42 -6.23 -4.76
N ASP A 77 5.49 -5.79 -3.51
CA ASP A 77 6.62 -5.02 -3.01
C ASP A 77 7.86 -5.89 -2.78
N THR A 78 8.90 -5.33 -2.15
CA THR A 78 10.13 -6.07 -1.85
C THR A 78 9.88 -7.31 -0.98
N TYR A 79 9.02 -7.20 0.03
CA TYR A 79 8.66 -8.33 0.89
C TYR A 79 7.82 -9.36 0.13
N GLY A 80 6.77 -8.93 -0.57
CA GLY A 80 5.94 -9.79 -1.39
C GLY A 80 6.71 -10.47 -2.53
N GLN A 81 7.70 -9.80 -3.11
CA GLN A 81 8.59 -10.37 -4.11
C GLN A 81 9.44 -11.51 -3.54
N ALA A 82 10.02 -11.32 -2.33
CA ALA A 82 10.77 -12.39 -1.66
C ALA A 82 9.89 -13.63 -1.37
N LEU A 83 8.64 -13.41 -0.97
CA LEU A 83 7.67 -14.49 -0.79
C LEU A 83 7.34 -15.20 -2.11
N PHE A 84 7.16 -14.45 -3.19
CA PHE A 84 6.90 -15.02 -4.51
C PHE A 84 8.08 -15.86 -5.03
N GLU A 85 9.30 -15.38 -4.89
CA GLU A 85 10.52 -16.13 -5.24
C GLU A 85 10.65 -17.42 -4.42
N ARG A 86 10.30 -17.35 -3.14
CA ARG A 86 10.28 -18.54 -2.28
C ARG A 86 9.23 -19.55 -2.75
N TRP A 87 8.04 -19.09 -3.12
CA TRP A 87 7.00 -19.95 -3.69
C TRP A 87 7.46 -20.61 -5.00
N LEU A 88 8.10 -19.87 -5.91
CA LEU A 88 8.67 -20.43 -7.15
C LEU A 88 9.63 -21.58 -6.83
N SER A 89 10.55 -21.36 -5.87
CA SER A 89 11.52 -22.38 -5.46
C SER A 89 10.83 -23.64 -4.91
N LEU A 90 9.79 -23.49 -4.08
CA LEU A 90 9.02 -24.63 -3.55
C LEU A 90 8.27 -25.43 -4.61
N THR A 91 7.89 -24.78 -5.72
CA THR A 91 7.19 -25.39 -6.84
C THR A 91 8.16 -25.93 -7.91
N GLY A 92 9.48 -25.90 -7.65
CA GLY A 92 10.51 -26.36 -8.58
C GLY A 92 10.73 -25.45 -9.79
N ARG A 93 10.29 -24.18 -9.72
CA ARG A 93 10.46 -23.17 -10.76
C ARG A 93 11.59 -22.21 -10.37
N THR A 94 12.43 -21.86 -11.35
CA THR A 94 13.61 -20.98 -11.13
C THR A 94 13.43 -19.58 -11.70
N SER A 95 12.42 -19.35 -12.52
CA SER A 95 12.16 -18.05 -13.15
C SER A 95 10.70 -17.86 -13.52
N SER A 96 10.28 -16.62 -13.59
CA SER A 96 9.01 -16.17 -14.15
C SER A 96 9.21 -14.87 -14.90
N ASN A 97 8.35 -14.57 -15.88
CA ASN A 97 8.28 -13.24 -16.46
C ASN A 97 7.25 -12.40 -15.71
N ILE A 98 7.18 -11.09 -16.01
CA ILE A 98 6.30 -10.16 -15.32
C ILE A 98 4.82 -10.46 -15.54
N VAL A 99 4.44 -11.02 -16.70
CA VAL A 99 3.06 -11.45 -16.98
C VAL A 99 2.67 -12.60 -16.08
N GLU A 100 3.55 -13.58 -15.88
CA GLU A 100 3.33 -14.70 -14.97
C GLU A 100 3.22 -14.24 -13.51
N THR A 101 3.99 -13.22 -13.10
CA THR A 101 3.86 -12.62 -11.76
C THR A 101 2.45 -12.07 -11.54
N LEU A 102 1.90 -11.33 -12.51
CA LEU A 102 0.53 -10.83 -12.42
C LEU A 102 -0.50 -11.97 -12.46
N CYS A 103 -0.30 -12.97 -13.33
CA CYS A 103 -1.17 -14.16 -13.39
C CYS A 103 -1.12 -15.00 -12.08
N PHE A 104 0.04 -15.05 -11.41
CA PHE A 104 0.15 -15.65 -10.08
C PHE A 104 -0.70 -14.89 -9.05
N LEU A 105 -0.67 -13.56 -9.07
CA LEU A 105 -1.54 -12.77 -8.21
C LEU A 105 -3.03 -13.01 -8.54
N GLY A 106 -3.38 -13.15 -9.80
CA GLY A 106 -4.73 -13.50 -10.26
C GLY A 106 -5.78 -12.54 -9.68
N LYS A 107 -6.64 -13.05 -8.78
CA LYS A 107 -7.69 -12.28 -8.09
C LYS A 107 -7.27 -11.63 -6.78
N ARG A 108 -6.02 -11.82 -6.35
CA ARG A 108 -5.53 -11.46 -5.00
C ARG A 108 -4.95 -10.06 -4.89
N CYS A 109 -4.96 -9.28 -5.95
CA CYS A 109 -4.39 -7.92 -5.97
C CYS A 109 -5.08 -6.96 -4.99
N MET A 110 -4.36 -5.91 -4.61
CA MET A 110 -4.98 -4.73 -4.06
C MET A 110 -5.85 -4.07 -5.15
N GLY A 111 -6.98 -3.48 -4.74
CA GLY A 111 -7.93 -2.94 -5.70
C GLY A 111 -8.77 -4.01 -6.39
N ALA A 112 -9.29 -3.70 -7.59
CA ALA A 112 -10.26 -4.54 -8.30
C ALA A 112 -9.71 -5.21 -9.56
N LEU A 113 -8.43 -5.04 -9.91
CA LEU A 113 -7.84 -5.71 -11.05
C LEU A 113 -7.65 -7.22 -10.77
N GLU A 114 -7.94 -8.01 -11.77
CA GLU A 114 -7.77 -9.46 -11.76
C GLU A 114 -7.10 -9.90 -13.06
N PHE A 115 -6.21 -10.89 -12.99
CA PHE A 115 -5.41 -11.34 -14.12
C PHE A 115 -5.71 -12.80 -14.49
N GLU A 116 -5.89 -13.08 -15.78
CA GLU A 116 -6.17 -14.40 -16.33
C GLU A 116 -5.21 -14.72 -17.48
N PRO A 117 -4.74 -16.00 -17.58
CA PRO A 117 -5.08 -17.14 -16.73
C PRO A 117 -4.51 -17.00 -15.32
N ALA A 118 -5.30 -17.31 -14.30
CA ALA A 118 -4.78 -17.38 -12.94
C ALA A 118 -3.88 -18.62 -12.79
N ILE A 119 -2.64 -18.42 -12.38
CA ILE A 119 -1.71 -19.51 -12.11
C ILE A 119 -1.97 -20.01 -10.69
N ASP A 120 -2.23 -21.32 -10.56
CA ASP A 120 -2.39 -22.01 -9.28
C ASP A 120 -3.59 -21.54 -8.43
N SER A 121 -4.73 -21.31 -9.10
CA SER A 121 -6.01 -21.00 -8.44
C SER A 121 -6.67 -22.20 -7.74
N THR A 122 -6.12 -23.42 -7.94
CA THR A 122 -6.72 -24.68 -7.44
C THR A 122 -6.64 -24.82 -5.92
N HIS A 123 -5.87 -23.97 -5.24
CA HIS A 123 -5.63 -24.02 -3.80
C HIS A 123 -6.14 -22.80 -3.05
N ASP A 124 -6.96 -21.95 -3.65
CA ASP A 124 -7.62 -20.82 -2.97
C ASP A 124 -8.67 -21.35 -1.97
N LYS A 125 -8.19 -21.91 -0.86
CA LYS A 125 -9.03 -22.44 0.23
C LYS A 125 -9.19 -21.38 1.30
N ASN A 126 -10.38 -21.34 1.90
CA ASN A 126 -10.68 -20.54 3.07
C ASN A 126 -10.09 -21.21 4.32
N LEU A 127 -8.75 -21.17 4.46
CA LEU A 127 -8.03 -21.78 5.55
C LEU A 127 -8.04 -20.89 6.79
N LYS A 128 -8.15 -21.52 7.97
CA LYS A 128 -7.93 -20.88 9.25
C LYS A 128 -6.43 -20.87 9.57
N PHE A 129 -5.93 -19.77 10.12
CA PHE A 129 -4.53 -19.60 10.48
C PHE A 129 -4.37 -19.15 11.93
N GLU A 130 -3.26 -19.56 12.53
CA GLU A 130 -2.73 -18.94 13.75
C GLU A 130 -1.71 -17.85 13.35
N ILE A 131 -1.75 -16.69 14.01
CA ILE A 131 -0.87 -15.55 13.67
C ILE A 131 0.61 -15.92 13.88
N ASP A 132 0.91 -16.69 14.90
CA ASP A 132 2.26 -17.18 15.17
C ASP A 132 2.85 -17.95 13.97
N THR A 133 2.04 -18.76 13.31
CA THR A 133 2.45 -19.46 12.07
C THR A 133 2.77 -18.48 10.93
N LEU A 134 2.02 -17.35 10.81
CA LEU A 134 2.32 -16.29 9.83
C LEU A 134 3.66 -15.62 10.14
N VAL A 135 3.95 -15.37 11.41
CA VAL A 135 5.21 -14.79 11.87
C VAL A 135 6.40 -15.71 11.55
N ASP A 136 6.29 -17.00 11.85
CA ASP A 136 7.36 -17.97 11.58
C ASP A 136 7.68 -18.08 10.10
N VAL A 137 6.65 -18.18 9.24
CA VAL A 137 6.85 -18.21 7.78
C VAL A 137 7.46 -16.93 7.26
N ALA A 138 7.03 -15.77 7.80
CA ALA A 138 7.59 -14.48 7.42
C ALA A 138 9.08 -14.36 7.79
N ARG A 139 9.48 -14.83 8.98
CA ARG A 139 10.88 -14.88 9.40
C ARG A 139 11.70 -15.80 8.50
N ASP A 140 11.21 -16.99 8.22
CA ASP A 140 11.90 -17.97 7.37
C ASP A 140 12.11 -17.44 5.95
N ALA A 141 11.11 -16.75 5.39
CA ALA A 141 11.20 -16.15 4.06
C ALA A 141 12.27 -15.05 3.98
N LEU A 142 12.50 -14.31 5.08
CA LEU A 142 13.43 -13.18 5.11
C LEU A 142 14.86 -13.57 5.50
N THR A 143 15.09 -14.74 6.10
CA THR A 143 16.41 -15.13 6.64
C THR A 143 17.29 -15.91 5.68
N GLU A 144 16.93 -16.09 4.40
CA GLU A 144 17.69 -16.86 3.39
C GLU A 144 18.10 -18.27 3.84
N LYS A 145 17.55 -18.78 4.94
CA LYS A 145 17.84 -20.13 5.37
C LYS A 145 17.28 -21.13 4.36
N THR A 146 18.17 -21.61 3.50
CA THR A 146 17.95 -22.56 2.40
C THR A 146 17.46 -23.94 2.85
N ALA A 147 17.22 -24.16 4.12
CA ALA A 147 16.84 -25.44 4.65
C ALA A 147 15.45 -25.39 5.32
N PHE A 148 14.39 -25.31 4.51
CA PHE A 148 13.24 -26.12 4.90
C PHE A 148 13.70 -27.57 4.82
N SER A 149 13.86 -28.21 5.98
CA SER A 149 14.33 -29.57 6.04
C SER A 149 13.43 -30.45 5.16
N THR A 150 14.04 -31.39 4.46
CA THR A 150 13.44 -32.37 3.57
C THR A 150 12.36 -33.26 4.24
N ASN A 151 11.99 -33.00 5.49
CA ASN A 151 11.06 -33.76 6.30
C ASN A 151 9.71 -33.09 6.59
N ILE A 152 9.32 -32.05 5.82
CA ILE A 152 8.01 -31.43 5.97
C ILE A 152 6.99 -32.28 5.20
N ASN A 153 5.94 -32.74 5.86
CA ASN A 153 4.84 -33.46 5.21
C ASN A 153 4.09 -32.54 4.21
N ASP A 154 3.39 -33.12 3.27
CA ASP A 154 2.74 -32.36 2.19
C ASP A 154 1.67 -31.38 2.68
N ASP A 155 1.03 -31.65 3.82
CA ASP A 155 0.06 -30.73 4.44
C ASP A 155 0.72 -29.44 4.94
N LYS A 156 1.92 -29.53 5.54
CA LYS A 156 2.69 -28.35 5.95
C LYS A 156 3.21 -27.56 4.75
N LYS A 157 3.64 -28.23 3.68
CA LYS A 157 4.06 -27.54 2.44
C LYS A 157 2.90 -26.74 1.84
N THR A 158 1.71 -27.32 1.84
CA THR A 158 0.49 -26.65 1.36
C THR A 158 0.16 -25.43 2.21
N ALA A 159 0.20 -25.55 3.56
CA ALA A 159 -0.05 -24.43 4.46
C ALA A 159 0.98 -23.30 4.28
N ILE A 160 2.27 -23.63 4.12
CA ILE A 160 3.32 -22.66 3.83
C ILE A 160 3.07 -21.94 2.52
N ALA A 161 2.73 -22.66 1.45
CA ALA A 161 2.43 -22.05 0.14
C ALA A 161 1.25 -21.07 0.24
N GLU A 162 0.19 -21.40 0.99
CA GLU A 162 -0.94 -20.50 1.23
C GLU A 162 -0.52 -19.24 2.00
N ILE A 163 0.30 -19.38 3.05
CA ILE A 163 0.80 -18.24 3.82
C ILE A 163 1.70 -17.34 2.99
N LEU A 164 2.56 -17.90 2.16
CA LEU A 164 3.39 -17.13 1.21
C LEU A 164 2.52 -16.30 0.27
N ARG A 165 1.39 -16.84 -0.19
CA ARG A 165 0.44 -16.10 -1.02
C ARG A 165 -0.22 -14.93 -0.29
N LEU A 166 -0.52 -15.06 1.02
CA LEU A 166 -1.16 -14.00 1.79
C LEU A 166 -0.32 -12.73 1.88
N GLY A 167 1.01 -12.85 1.91
CA GLY A 167 1.94 -11.72 2.00
C GLY A 167 2.30 -11.06 0.66
N THR A 168 2.02 -11.71 -0.49
CA THR A 168 2.54 -11.22 -1.78
C THR A 168 1.82 -9.99 -2.34
N SER A 169 0.62 -9.67 -1.89
CA SER A 169 -0.25 -8.68 -2.53
C SER A 169 -0.22 -7.28 -1.89
N ALA A 170 0.54 -7.07 -0.80
CA ALA A 170 0.53 -5.82 -0.03
C ALA A 170 1.84 -5.03 -0.18
N GLY A 171 1.77 -3.71 -0.37
CA GLY A 171 2.92 -2.82 -0.54
C GLY A 171 3.70 -2.50 0.75
N GLY A 172 5.02 -2.13 0.66
CA GLY A 172 5.91 -1.71 1.75
C GLY A 172 6.99 -2.74 2.16
N GLN A 173 7.94 -2.35 3.00
CA GLN A 173 9.14 -3.16 3.31
C GLN A 173 8.99 -4.12 4.49
N ARG A 174 7.95 -3.99 5.32
CA ARG A 174 7.74 -4.82 6.51
C ARG A 174 6.97 -6.09 6.20
N ALA A 175 7.19 -7.12 6.99
CA ALA A 175 6.43 -8.35 6.94
C ALA A 175 4.95 -8.09 7.19
N LYS A 176 4.10 -8.54 6.27
CA LYS A 176 2.66 -8.29 6.31
C LYS A 176 1.89 -9.40 5.60
N ALA A 177 0.60 -9.49 5.88
CA ALA A 177 -0.28 -10.42 5.20
C ALA A 177 -1.68 -9.82 5.00
N ILE A 178 -2.40 -10.33 4.02
CA ILE A 178 -3.82 -10.05 3.81
C ILE A 178 -4.63 -11.14 4.49
N ILE A 179 -5.34 -10.75 5.52
CA ILE A 179 -6.16 -11.67 6.33
C ILE A 179 -7.63 -11.24 6.33
N ALA A 180 -8.49 -12.20 6.63
CA ALA A 180 -9.85 -11.95 7.08
C ALA A 180 -9.92 -12.26 8.57
N TYR A 181 -10.48 -11.33 9.34
CA TYR A 181 -10.52 -11.41 10.78
C TYR A 181 -11.94 -11.21 11.31
N ASN A 182 -12.35 -12.11 12.18
CA ASN A 182 -13.62 -12.02 12.90
C ASN A 182 -13.36 -11.48 14.31
N LYS A 183 -13.71 -10.22 14.55
CA LYS A 183 -13.50 -9.55 15.85
C LYS A 183 -14.27 -10.18 17.00
N THR A 184 -15.36 -10.93 16.72
CA THR A 184 -16.22 -11.50 17.75
C THR A 184 -15.60 -12.75 18.40
N ASN A 185 -14.96 -13.61 17.58
CA ASN A 185 -14.40 -14.87 18.04
C ASN A 185 -12.89 -14.98 17.91
N GLY A 186 -12.21 -13.93 17.39
CA GLY A 186 -10.76 -13.90 17.21
C GLY A 186 -10.24 -14.76 16.06
N GLU A 187 -11.10 -15.31 15.21
CA GLU A 187 -10.70 -16.21 14.14
C GLU A 187 -10.05 -15.46 12.97
N VAL A 188 -8.90 -15.98 12.52
CA VAL A 188 -8.13 -15.47 11.38
C VAL A 188 -8.23 -16.47 10.23
N ARG A 189 -8.51 -15.96 9.03
CA ARG A 189 -8.58 -16.72 7.77
C ARG A 189 -7.81 -16.03 6.65
N SER A 190 -7.67 -16.73 5.51
CA SER A 190 -7.17 -16.11 4.29
C SER A 190 -8.04 -14.93 3.88
N GLY A 191 -7.44 -13.75 3.72
CA GLY A 191 -8.11 -12.55 3.20
C GLY A 191 -8.06 -12.44 1.67
N GLN A 192 -7.62 -13.49 0.99
CA GLN A 192 -7.47 -13.53 -0.46
C GLN A 192 -8.69 -14.17 -1.16
N VAL A 193 -9.58 -14.76 -0.41
CA VAL A 193 -10.78 -15.49 -0.88
C VAL A 193 -12.02 -14.95 -0.20
N GLU A 194 -13.17 -15.31 -0.74
CA GLU A 194 -14.44 -14.99 -0.10
C GLU A 194 -14.58 -15.70 1.26
N VAL A 195 -15.03 -14.98 2.27
CA VAL A 195 -15.13 -15.47 3.64
C VAL A 195 -16.60 -15.45 4.12
N PRO A 196 -16.96 -16.28 5.13
CA PRO A 196 -18.28 -16.25 5.74
C PRO A 196 -18.66 -14.89 6.33
N LYS A 197 -19.95 -14.67 6.60
CA LYS A 197 -20.42 -13.48 7.32
C LYS A 197 -19.72 -13.34 8.68
N GLY A 198 -19.44 -12.10 9.07
CA GLY A 198 -18.80 -11.76 10.34
C GLY A 198 -17.28 -11.59 10.25
N PHE A 199 -16.71 -11.77 9.08
CA PHE A 199 -15.32 -11.44 8.81
C PHE A 199 -15.23 -10.14 8.03
N ASP A 200 -14.24 -9.31 8.40
CA ASP A 200 -13.75 -8.17 7.62
C ASP A 200 -12.35 -8.46 7.07
N TYR A 201 -11.98 -7.78 5.99
CA TYR A 201 -10.67 -7.91 5.36
C TYR A 201 -9.69 -6.90 5.92
N TYR A 202 -8.50 -7.37 6.28
CA TYR A 202 -7.42 -6.57 6.87
C TYR A 202 -6.08 -6.81 6.20
N LEU A 203 -5.24 -5.79 6.25
CA LEU A 203 -3.82 -5.92 6.13
C LEU A 203 -3.24 -5.96 7.55
N ILE A 204 -2.53 -7.04 7.90
CA ILE A 204 -1.80 -7.15 9.17
C ILE A 204 -0.32 -6.88 8.92
N LYS A 205 0.29 -6.00 9.70
CA LYS A 205 1.75 -5.80 9.76
C LYS A 205 2.28 -6.56 10.98
N LEU A 206 3.19 -7.50 10.71
CA LEU A 206 3.69 -8.41 11.73
C LEU A 206 4.79 -7.74 12.56
N ASP A 207 4.61 -7.69 13.88
CA ASP A 207 5.60 -7.18 14.83
C ASP A 207 6.70 -8.21 15.08
N GLY A 208 7.93 -7.78 15.37
CA GLY A 208 9.07 -8.68 15.62
C GLY A 208 9.61 -9.40 14.39
N VAL A 209 9.25 -8.98 13.17
CA VAL A 209 9.77 -9.53 11.90
C VAL A 209 10.41 -8.42 11.08
N SER A 210 11.71 -8.51 10.82
CA SER A 210 12.47 -7.53 10.04
C SER A 210 13.13 -8.17 8.82
N ALA A 211 13.07 -7.49 7.66
CA ALA A 211 13.74 -7.88 6.43
C ALA A 211 15.26 -7.65 6.45
N LYS A 212 15.81 -6.92 7.42
CA LYS A 212 17.25 -6.62 7.51
C LYS A 212 17.93 -7.58 8.47
N ALA A 213 18.69 -8.54 7.93
CA ALA A 213 19.61 -9.36 8.70
C ALA A 213 20.60 -8.45 9.49
N GLY A 214 20.67 -8.62 10.82
CA GLY A 214 21.56 -7.86 11.69
C GLY A 214 20.93 -6.70 12.48
N PHE A 215 19.69 -6.31 12.22
CA PHE A 215 18.94 -5.46 13.14
C PHE A 215 18.28 -6.32 14.23
N LYS A 216 18.49 -5.94 15.51
CA LYS A 216 17.70 -6.48 16.61
C LYS A 216 16.23 -6.38 16.19
N GLU A 217 15.48 -7.45 16.40
CA GLU A 217 14.02 -7.46 16.24
C GLU A 217 13.47 -6.22 16.95
N THR A 218 12.92 -5.31 16.17
CA THR A 218 12.36 -4.08 16.72
C THR A 218 10.92 -4.40 17.10
N GLU A 219 10.75 -4.84 18.32
CA GLU A 219 9.46 -5.01 18.97
C GLU A 219 8.76 -3.65 19.13
N ASN A 220 7.43 -3.66 19.19
CA ASN A 220 6.55 -2.51 19.44
C ASN A 220 6.26 -1.57 18.26
N PHE A 221 6.59 -1.94 17.01
CA PHE A 221 6.17 -1.16 15.86
C PHE A 221 4.65 -1.11 15.69
N GLY A 222 3.95 -2.19 15.98
CA GLY A 222 2.49 -2.23 15.91
C GLY A 222 1.85 -1.23 16.89
N ARG A 223 2.34 -1.15 18.13
CA ARG A 223 1.88 -0.16 19.12
C ARG A 223 2.18 1.26 18.68
N LEU A 224 3.36 1.50 18.12
CA LEU A 224 3.73 2.81 17.57
C LEU A 224 2.81 3.21 16.41
N GLU A 225 2.58 2.34 15.42
CA GLU A 225 1.66 2.63 14.30
C GLU A 225 0.23 2.85 14.80
N TYR A 226 -0.22 2.10 15.80
CA TYR A 226 -1.54 2.27 16.40
C TYR A 226 -1.67 3.61 17.14
N SER A 227 -0.62 4.07 17.84
CA SER A 227 -0.62 5.39 18.47
C SER A 227 -0.74 6.52 17.43
N PHE A 228 -0.06 6.39 16.28
CA PHE A 228 -0.21 7.31 15.17
C PHE A 228 -1.60 7.27 14.55
N TYR A 229 -2.20 6.08 14.39
CA TYR A 229 -3.59 5.96 13.94
C TYR A 229 -4.55 6.75 14.86
N LYS A 230 -4.44 6.60 16.19
CA LYS A 230 -5.28 7.34 17.13
C LYS A 230 -5.09 8.85 16.97
N LEU A 231 -3.84 9.31 16.85
CA LEU A 231 -3.53 10.71 16.62
C LEU A 231 -4.08 11.22 15.27
N VAL A 232 -3.94 10.46 14.18
CA VAL A 232 -4.48 10.79 12.87
C VAL A 232 -5.99 11.00 12.92
N LYS A 233 -6.71 10.16 13.69
CA LYS A 233 -8.15 10.32 13.92
C LYS A 233 -8.45 11.58 14.73
N GLU A 234 -7.67 11.90 15.74
CA GLU A 234 -7.81 13.13 16.53
C GLU A 234 -7.55 14.38 15.68
N CYS A 235 -6.60 14.33 14.76
CA CYS A 235 -6.35 15.37 13.76
C CYS A 235 -7.48 15.50 12.71
N GLY A 236 -8.57 14.75 12.81
CA GLY A 236 -9.70 14.78 11.87
C GLY A 236 -9.36 14.28 10.47
N ILE A 237 -8.31 13.46 10.31
CA ILE A 237 -7.92 12.84 9.05
C ILE A 237 -8.74 11.57 8.84
N ASP A 238 -9.27 11.40 7.62
CA ASP A 238 -9.99 10.19 7.24
C ASP A 238 -9.00 9.03 7.06
N MET A 239 -9.00 8.11 8.01
CA MET A 239 -8.24 6.86 8.00
C MET A 239 -9.16 5.71 8.37
N THR A 240 -9.01 4.58 7.69
CA THR A 240 -9.81 3.38 7.94
C THR A 240 -9.55 2.82 9.34
N ASP A 241 -10.47 2.01 9.86
CA ASP A 241 -10.34 1.43 11.19
C ASP A 241 -9.10 0.57 11.32
N CYS A 242 -8.31 0.88 12.37
CA CYS A 242 -7.14 0.11 12.73
C CYS A 242 -7.30 -0.45 14.15
N SER A 243 -6.59 -1.55 14.42
CA SER A 243 -6.60 -2.21 15.73
C SER A 243 -5.28 -2.96 15.93
N LEU A 244 -5.09 -3.50 17.14
CA LEU A 244 -4.00 -4.42 17.45
C LEU A 244 -4.54 -5.84 17.62
N ILE A 245 -3.75 -6.82 17.21
CA ILE A 245 -3.86 -8.19 17.68
C ILE A 245 -2.60 -8.48 18.50
N GLU A 246 -2.81 -8.87 19.75
CA GLU A 246 -1.72 -9.18 20.67
C GLU A 246 -1.57 -10.70 20.80
N GLU A 247 -0.35 -11.20 20.64
CA GLU A 247 -0.02 -12.59 20.88
C GLU A 247 1.46 -12.74 21.27
N ASN A 248 1.77 -13.64 22.18
CA ASN A 248 3.14 -13.96 22.61
C ASN A 248 4.01 -12.72 22.92
N GLY A 249 3.43 -11.66 23.52
CA GLY A 249 4.12 -10.41 23.86
C GLY A 249 4.31 -9.44 22.67
N ARG A 250 3.88 -9.80 21.47
CA ARG A 250 3.90 -8.95 20.27
C ARG A 250 2.56 -8.24 20.08
N ALA A 251 2.57 -7.10 19.42
CA ALA A 251 1.37 -6.35 19.04
C ALA A 251 1.38 -6.08 17.54
N HIS A 252 0.61 -6.83 16.79
CA HIS A 252 0.49 -6.72 15.35
C HIS A 252 -0.52 -5.65 14.97
N PHE A 253 -0.15 -4.75 14.04
CA PHE A 253 -1.01 -3.68 13.58
C PHE A 253 -1.94 -4.16 12.46
N LEU A 254 -3.24 -3.98 12.65
CA LEU A 254 -4.28 -4.27 11.67
C LEU A 254 -4.84 -3.00 11.08
N THR A 255 -4.91 -2.94 9.76
CA THR A 255 -5.62 -1.91 9.00
C THR A 255 -6.76 -2.56 8.22
N LYS A 256 -8.01 -2.11 8.42
CA LYS A 256 -9.14 -2.58 7.62
C LYS A 256 -8.94 -2.16 6.16
N ARG A 257 -9.12 -3.09 5.24
CA ARG A 257 -8.98 -2.80 3.80
C ARG A 257 -10.10 -1.88 3.33
N PHE A 258 -9.72 -0.74 2.76
CA PHE A 258 -10.64 0.24 2.19
C PHE A 258 -10.95 -0.01 0.71
N ASP A 259 -10.22 -0.94 0.09
CA ASP A 259 -10.46 -1.42 -1.27
C ASP A 259 -11.43 -2.62 -1.31
N ARG A 260 -12.14 -2.83 -0.20
CA ARG A 260 -13.21 -3.83 -0.05
C ARG A 260 -14.43 -3.22 0.63
N ASP A 261 -15.59 -3.58 0.12
CA ASP A 261 -16.90 -3.35 0.76
C ASP A 261 -17.59 -4.73 0.89
N GLY A 262 -17.50 -5.33 2.08
CA GLY A 262 -17.75 -6.76 2.22
C GLY A 262 -16.84 -7.57 1.29
N SER A 263 -17.41 -8.44 0.44
CA SER A 263 -16.68 -9.19 -0.59
C SER A 263 -16.46 -8.41 -1.89
N GLU A 264 -17.13 -7.26 -2.07
CA GLU A 264 -16.99 -6.45 -3.28
C GLU A 264 -15.65 -5.72 -3.31
N LYS A 265 -15.00 -5.73 -4.48
CA LYS A 265 -13.76 -5.04 -4.73
C LYS A 265 -14.01 -3.60 -5.16
N ILE A 266 -13.16 -2.68 -4.71
CA ILE A 266 -13.10 -1.29 -5.15
C ILE A 266 -11.79 -1.10 -5.90
N HIS A 267 -11.82 -0.51 -7.10
CA HIS A 267 -10.60 -0.26 -7.86
C HIS A 267 -9.74 0.77 -7.16
N MET A 268 -8.43 0.55 -7.15
CA MET A 268 -7.46 1.40 -6.46
C MET A 268 -6.24 1.62 -7.34
N GLN A 269 -5.78 2.87 -7.38
CA GLN A 269 -4.46 3.21 -7.90
C GLN A 269 -3.75 4.19 -6.98
N THR A 270 -2.45 4.01 -6.81
CA THR A 270 -1.59 4.99 -6.13
C THR A 270 -1.34 6.20 -7.05
N LEU A 271 -0.91 7.32 -6.46
CA LEU A 271 -0.43 8.47 -7.23
C LEU A 271 0.74 8.06 -8.15
N CYS A 272 1.59 7.13 -7.67
CA CYS A 272 2.65 6.53 -8.49
C CYS A 272 2.09 5.82 -9.73
N GLY A 273 1.05 5.00 -9.59
CA GLY A 273 0.46 4.24 -10.71
C GLY A 273 -0.34 5.11 -11.66
N ILE A 274 -1.25 5.94 -11.15
CA ILE A 274 -2.20 6.69 -11.97
C ILE A 274 -1.57 7.85 -12.77
N ALA A 275 -0.49 8.45 -12.24
CA ALA A 275 0.20 9.58 -12.85
C ALA A 275 1.63 9.25 -13.32
N HIS A 276 2.10 8.01 -13.15
CA HIS A 276 3.48 7.59 -13.41
C HIS A 276 4.51 8.41 -12.62
N PHE A 277 4.19 8.80 -11.39
CA PHE A 277 5.10 9.51 -10.49
C PHE A 277 5.93 8.50 -9.70
N ASP A 278 7.09 8.14 -10.24
CA ASP A 278 7.97 7.11 -9.68
C ASP A 278 8.40 7.43 -8.25
N TYR A 279 7.91 6.65 -7.28
CA TYR A 279 8.18 6.85 -5.86
C TYR A 279 9.65 6.67 -5.47
N ARG A 280 10.47 6.01 -6.31
CA ARG A 280 11.91 5.82 -6.07
C ARG A 280 12.75 7.03 -6.45
N LEU A 281 12.19 7.97 -7.21
CA LEU A 281 12.86 9.21 -7.56
C LEU A 281 12.78 10.18 -6.39
N HIS A 282 13.84 10.23 -5.60
CA HIS A 282 13.96 11.12 -4.47
C HIS A 282 13.82 12.59 -4.90
N ARG A 283 12.99 13.37 -4.23
CA ARG A 283 12.77 14.81 -4.47
C ARG A 283 12.32 15.15 -5.91
N ALA A 284 11.55 14.28 -6.56
CA ALA A 284 11.13 14.50 -7.93
C ALA A 284 9.72 15.11 -8.06
N TYR A 285 8.89 14.96 -7.05
CA TYR A 285 7.47 15.33 -7.10
C TYR A 285 7.07 16.30 -5.99
N SER A 286 5.85 16.84 -6.09
CA SER A 286 5.32 17.81 -5.13
C SER A 286 3.86 17.52 -4.78
N TYR A 287 3.40 18.06 -3.64
CA TYR A 287 2.00 18.03 -3.26
C TYR A 287 1.12 18.83 -4.24
N GLU A 288 1.65 19.91 -4.83
CA GLU A 288 0.96 20.67 -5.86
C GLU A 288 0.65 19.81 -7.10
N GLN A 289 1.56 18.91 -7.47
CA GLN A 289 1.30 17.93 -8.54
C GLN A 289 0.24 16.91 -8.13
N ALA A 290 0.22 16.46 -6.88
CA ALA A 290 -0.85 15.61 -6.37
C ALA A 290 -2.21 16.30 -6.42
N PHE A 291 -2.31 17.58 -6.05
CA PHE A 291 -3.53 18.38 -6.20
C PHE A 291 -3.95 18.53 -7.69
N ASN A 292 -2.99 18.64 -8.63
CA ASN A 292 -3.30 18.66 -10.06
C ASN A 292 -3.93 17.34 -10.52
N VAL A 293 -3.41 16.20 -10.05
CA VAL A 293 -3.99 14.87 -10.31
C VAL A 293 -5.39 14.78 -9.75
N MET A 294 -5.63 15.24 -8.52
CA MET A 294 -6.96 15.27 -7.91
C MET A 294 -7.97 16.10 -8.73
N ARG A 295 -7.54 17.25 -9.28
CA ARG A 295 -8.36 18.06 -10.19
C ARG A 295 -8.67 17.33 -11.50
N ALA A 296 -7.68 16.67 -12.09
CA ALA A 296 -7.86 15.87 -13.30
C ALA A 296 -8.84 14.71 -13.09
N LEU A 297 -8.85 14.11 -11.88
CA LEU A 297 -9.80 13.09 -11.44
C LEU A 297 -11.17 13.67 -11.02
N ARG A 298 -11.34 15.01 -11.05
CA ARG A 298 -12.55 15.74 -10.65
C ARG A 298 -12.98 15.48 -9.20
N LEU A 299 -12.02 15.34 -8.31
CA LEU A 299 -12.32 15.14 -6.90
C LEU A 299 -12.94 16.40 -6.27
N PRO A 300 -13.92 16.25 -5.36
CA PRO A 300 -14.58 17.38 -4.73
C PRO A 300 -13.63 18.16 -3.80
N TYR A 301 -13.94 19.43 -3.56
CA TYR A 301 -13.15 20.33 -2.71
C TYR A 301 -12.88 19.77 -1.30
N SER A 302 -13.84 19.08 -0.71
CA SER A 302 -13.67 18.43 0.61
C SER A 302 -12.46 17.48 0.65
N GLN A 303 -12.21 16.76 -0.46
CA GLN A 303 -11.06 15.86 -0.55
C GLN A 303 -9.74 16.62 -0.79
N ALA A 304 -9.77 17.79 -1.41
CA ALA A 304 -8.61 18.67 -1.47
C ALA A 304 -8.25 19.22 -0.06
N LYS A 305 -9.24 19.59 0.75
CA LYS A 305 -9.03 19.95 2.17
C LYS A 305 -8.44 18.77 2.95
N GLU A 306 -8.96 17.58 2.74
CA GLU A 306 -8.44 16.35 3.36
C GLU A 306 -6.98 16.09 2.99
N MET A 307 -6.61 16.20 1.71
CA MET A 307 -5.21 16.06 1.26
C MET A 307 -4.31 17.13 1.90
N PHE A 308 -4.78 18.37 2.02
CA PHE A 308 -4.03 19.43 2.70
C PHE A 308 -3.81 19.11 4.17
N ARG A 309 -4.84 18.59 4.86
CA ARG A 309 -4.75 18.14 6.26
C ARG A 309 -3.69 17.05 6.44
N ARG A 310 -3.65 16.05 5.55
CA ARG A 310 -2.62 15.00 5.55
C ARG A 310 -1.21 15.55 5.30
N MET A 311 -1.08 16.48 4.35
CA MET A 311 0.18 17.15 4.05
C MET A 311 0.72 17.89 5.29
N VAL A 312 -0.13 18.67 5.98
CA VAL A 312 0.24 19.39 7.22
C VAL A 312 0.64 18.39 8.31
N PHE A 313 -0.13 17.31 8.51
CA PHE A 313 0.22 16.24 9.45
C PHE A 313 1.60 15.63 9.17
N ASN A 314 1.90 15.31 7.91
CA ASN A 314 3.20 14.76 7.52
C ASN A 314 4.35 15.71 7.89
N VAL A 315 4.16 17.02 7.74
CA VAL A 315 5.15 18.03 8.13
C VAL A 315 5.28 18.08 9.66
N VAL A 316 4.18 18.27 10.38
CA VAL A 316 4.15 18.41 11.85
C VAL A 316 4.73 17.18 12.55
N MET A 317 4.33 15.99 12.10
CA MET A 317 4.72 14.72 12.71
C MET A 317 5.99 14.11 12.11
N ARG A 318 6.68 14.83 11.23
CA ARG A 318 7.90 14.34 10.59
C ARG A 318 7.72 12.98 9.88
N ASN A 319 6.59 12.82 9.18
CA ASN A 319 6.42 11.69 8.26
C ASN A 319 7.10 12.02 6.93
N GLN A 320 8.40 11.79 6.85
CA GLN A 320 9.22 12.09 5.67
C GLN A 320 9.36 10.90 4.71
N ASP A 321 8.55 9.85 4.89
CA ASP A 321 8.35 8.79 3.90
C ASP A 321 7.06 9.01 3.09
N ASP A 322 6.72 10.27 2.88
CA ASP A 322 5.51 10.76 2.20
C ASP A 322 5.61 10.68 0.67
N HIS A 323 5.98 9.51 0.16
CA HIS A 323 6.17 9.28 -1.27
C HIS A 323 4.85 8.99 -2.01
N THR A 324 4.90 9.03 -3.34
CA THR A 324 3.73 8.93 -4.22
C THR A 324 2.96 7.60 -4.14
N LYS A 325 3.51 6.53 -3.55
CA LYS A 325 2.79 5.29 -3.23
C LYS A 325 1.94 5.38 -1.97
N ASN A 326 2.15 6.38 -1.10
CA ASN A 326 1.39 6.58 0.13
C ASN A 326 0.15 7.48 -0.07
N ILE A 327 -0.16 7.83 -1.33
CA ILE A 327 -1.38 8.51 -1.75
C ILE A 327 -2.08 7.61 -2.77
N SER A 328 -3.35 7.29 -2.53
CA SER A 328 -4.13 6.45 -3.44
C SER A 328 -5.51 7.04 -3.74
N PHE A 329 -6.05 6.60 -4.85
CA PHE A 329 -7.39 6.96 -5.31
C PHE A 329 -8.20 5.69 -5.52
N LEU A 330 -9.48 5.76 -5.20
CA LEU A 330 -10.44 4.68 -5.31
C LEU A 330 -11.50 4.99 -6.34
N MET A 331 -11.98 3.97 -7.05
CA MET A 331 -13.09 4.07 -7.98
C MET A 331 -14.04 2.88 -7.80
N GLY A 332 -15.31 3.17 -7.55
CA GLY A 332 -16.37 2.18 -7.49
C GLY A 332 -16.83 1.73 -8.89
N ARG A 333 -17.86 0.87 -8.93
CA ARG A 333 -18.51 0.42 -10.17
C ARG A 333 -19.17 1.57 -10.95
N ASP A 334 -19.47 2.67 -10.28
CA ASP A 334 -20.02 3.90 -10.84
C ASP A 334 -19.02 4.72 -11.68
N GLY A 335 -17.74 4.34 -11.64
CA GLY A 335 -16.68 5.04 -12.35
C GLY A 335 -16.24 6.36 -11.70
N VAL A 336 -16.73 6.67 -10.47
CA VAL A 336 -16.41 7.92 -9.77
C VAL A 336 -15.16 7.73 -8.92
N TRP A 337 -14.16 8.57 -9.17
CA TRP A 337 -12.93 8.58 -8.40
C TRP A 337 -13.07 9.35 -7.09
N LYS A 338 -12.40 8.88 -6.07
CA LYS A 338 -12.27 9.54 -4.76
C LYS A 338 -10.90 9.31 -4.16
N LEU A 339 -10.46 10.20 -3.27
CA LEU A 339 -9.27 9.99 -2.45
C LEU A 339 -9.49 8.78 -1.54
N SER A 340 -8.50 7.90 -1.39
CA SER A 340 -8.59 6.80 -0.42
C SER A 340 -8.54 7.35 1.01
N PRO A 341 -8.99 6.59 2.02
CA PRO A 341 -8.57 6.82 3.40
C PRO A 341 -7.04 6.89 3.49
N ALA A 342 -6.51 7.61 4.47
CA ALA A 342 -5.08 7.69 4.73
C ALA A 342 -4.52 6.34 5.20
N TYR A 343 -3.24 6.10 4.96
CA TYR A 343 -2.49 4.94 5.41
C TYR A 343 -1.00 5.30 5.49
N ASP A 344 -0.21 4.50 6.20
CA ASP A 344 1.21 4.73 6.44
C ASP A 344 1.52 6.14 7.01
N MET A 345 0.63 6.61 7.89
CA MET A 345 0.73 7.91 8.57
C MET A 345 1.50 7.75 9.87
N GLY A 346 2.83 7.77 9.82
CA GLY A 346 3.67 7.54 10.98
C GLY A 346 4.91 8.43 10.98
N TYR A 347 5.67 8.42 12.09
CA TYR A 347 6.95 9.09 12.15
C TYR A 347 7.99 8.36 11.30
N ALA A 348 8.61 9.10 10.39
CA ALA A 348 9.66 8.60 9.51
C ALA A 348 10.69 9.72 9.28
N TYR A 349 11.53 9.98 10.28
CA TYR A 349 12.57 11.01 10.21
C TYR A 349 13.93 10.46 10.63
N ASN A 350 14.93 10.68 9.79
CA ASN A 350 16.33 10.38 10.09
C ASN A 350 17.22 11.62 9.90
N PRO A 351 17.61 12.32 10.99
CA PRO A 351 18.42 13.54 10.90
C PRO A 351 19.83 13.28 10.37
N PHE A 352 20.29 12.02 10.34
CA PHE A 352 21.66 11.66 9.93
C PHE A 352 21.78 11.37 8.42
N GLY A 353 20.75 11.64 7.64
CA GLY A 353 20.73 11.46 6.20
C GLY A 353 19.95 10.23 5.73
N GLY A 354 20.03 9.94 4.44
CA GLY A 354 19.28 8.86 3.80
C GLY A 354 17.88 9.27 3.32
N TRP A 355 17.07 8.31 3.00
CA TRP A 355 15.76 8.49 2.36
C TRP A 355 14.82 9.42 3.14
N THR A 356 14.70 9.22 4.44
CA THR A 356 13.79 9.98 5.31
C THR A 356 14.46 11.18 6.00
N SER A 357 15.58 11.70 5.49
CA SER A 357 16.17 12.94 5.99
C SER A 357 15.39 14.19 5.56
N THR A 358 14.57 14.09 4.53
CA THR A 358 13.69 15.13 4.01
C THR A 358 12.39 14.50 3.52
N HIS A 359 11.36 15.31 3.29
CA HIS A 359 10.15 14.88 2.60
C HIS A 359 10.45 14.33 1.22
N GLN A 360 9.64 13.38 0.74
CA GLN A 360 9.76 12.82 -0.60
C GLN A 360 9.03 13.67 -1.63
N MET A 361 8.01 14.41 -1.20
CA MET A 361 7.28 15.36 -2.03
C MET A 361 7.49 16.77 -1.49
N SER A 362 7.82 17.72 -2.39
CA SER A 362 8.00 19.12 -2.01
C SER A 362 6.67 19.82 -1.70
N ILE A 363 6.78 20.85 -0.87
CA ILE A 363 5.72 21.82 -0.59
C ILE A 363 6.30 23.19 -0.87
N ASN A 364 5.67 23.97 -1.76
CA ASN A 364 6.18 25.26 -2.20
C ASN A 364 7.63 25.21 -2.72
N GLY A 365 8.00 24.08 -3.35
CA GLY A 365 9.35 23.83 -3.88
C GLY A 365 10.39 23.38 -2.84
N LYS A 366 10.03 23.23 -1.56
CA LYS A 366 10.92 22.80 -0.49
C LYS A 366 10.65 21.35 -0.08
N PHE A 367 11.70 20.62 0.23
CA PHE A 367 11.65 19.25 0.77
C PHE A 367 12.01 19.19 2.24
N ASP A 368 12.56 20.28 2.80
CA ASP A 368 12.94 20.43 4.19
C ASP A 368 12.72 21.88 4.64
N ASP A 369 12.83 22.16 5.95
CA ASP A 369 12.61 23.48 6.52
C ASP A 369 11.30 24.14 6.05
N ILE A 370 10.24 23.33 5.99
CA ILE A 370 8.91 23.76 5.57
C ILE A 370 8.29 24.58 6.69
N SER A 371 8.04 25.84 6.41
CA SER A 371 7.43 26.78 7.34
C SER A 371 5.92 26.90 7.16
N ARG A 372 5.23 27.49 8.13
CA ARG A 372 3.82 27.87 8.02
C ARG A 372 3.54 28.68 6.77
N LYS A 373 4.44 29.58 6.37
CA LYS A 373 4.31 30.39 5.15
C LYS A 373 4.27 29.49 3.91
N ASP A 374 5.12 28.47 3.82
CA ASP A 374 5.15 27.54 2.68
C ASP A 374 3.84 26.74 2.57
N LEU A 375 3.29 26.29 3.70
CA LEU A 375 2.00 25.62 3.76
C LEU A 375 0.85 26.54 3.28
N LEU A 376 0.83 27.80 3.74
CA LEU A 376 -0.19 28.78 3.34
C LEU A 376 -0.08 29.17 1.85
N GLU A 377 1.13 29.27 1.29
CA GLU A 377 1.34 29.51 -0.12
C GLU A 377 0.87 28.32 -0.98
N CYS A 378 1.17 27.09 -0.56
CA CYS A 378 0.65 25.89 -1.20
C CYS A 378 -0.88 25.85 -1.14
N ALA A 379 -1.48 26.18 0.00
CA ALA A 379 -2.93 26.27 0.16
C ALA A 379 -3.56 27.29 -0.76
N THR A 380 -2.96 28.48 -0.87
CA THR A 380 -3.44 29.56 -1.75
C THR A 380 -3.46 29.12 -3.21
N ARG A 381 -2.38 28.49 -3.70
CA ARG A 381 -2.29 27.96 -5.07
C ARG A 381 -3.32 26.87 -5.36
N ASN A 382 -3.73 26.14 -4.34
CA ASN A 382 -4.70 25.06 -4.46
C ASN A 382 -6.12 25.43 -3.98
N ASN A 383 -6.32 26.73 -3.68
CA ASN A 383 -7.61 27.31 -3.32
C ASN A 383 -8.20 26.73 -2.00
N ILE A 384 -7.35 26.34 -1.05
CA ILE A 384 -7.76 25.87 0.28
C ILE A 384 -8.00 27.07 1.18
N LYS A 385 -9.26 27.33 1.55
CA LYS A 385 -9.67 28.55 2.25
C LYS A 385 -9.32 28.57 3.74
N ASP A 386 -9.51 27.44 4.44
CA ASP A 386 -9.37 27.35 5.90
C ASP A 386 -7.97 26.87 6.31
N ALA A 387 -6.94 27.15 5.50
CA ALA A 387 -5.61 26.57 5.66
C ALA A 387 -4.97 26.90 7.02
N SER A 388 -5.09 28.17 7.49
CA SER A 388 -4.54 28.58 8.77
C SER A 388 -5.16 27.79 9.93
N LEU A 389 -6.50 27.67 9.92
CA LEU A 389 -7.23 26.90 10.93
C LEU A 389 -6.82 25.42 10.93
N ILE A 390 -6.69 24.81 9.73
CA ILE A 390 -6.25 23.41 9.60
C ILE A 390 -4.86 23.20 10.19
N ILE A 391 -3.93 24.14 9.97
CA ILE A 391 -2.58 24.05 10.54
C ILE A 391 -2.66 24.10 12.08
N ASP A 392 -3.44 25.04 12.63
CA ASP A 392 -3.60 25.18 14.07
C ASP A 392 -4.23 23.95 14.72
N GLU A 393 -5.30 23.41 14.12
CA GLU A 393 -5.96 22.17 14.56
C GLU A 393 -4.99 20.97 14.57
N ILE A 394 -4.17 20.81 13.51
CA ILE A 394 -3.19 19.72 13.44
C ILE A 394 -2.08 19.88 14.48
N CYS A 395 -1.54 21.09 14.66
CA CYS A 395 -0.52 21.36 15.69
C CYS A 395 -1.04 21.09 17.10
N GLU A 396 -2.26 21.55 17.41
CA GLU A 396 -2.91 21.32 18.71
C GLU A 396 -3.12 19.82 18.97
N ALA A 397 -3.80 19.12 18.08
CA ALA A 397 -4.03 17.68 18.24
C ALA A 397 -2.70 16.91 18.32
N SER A 398 -1.70 17.27 17.51
CA SER A 398 -0.39 16.61 17.51
C SER A 398 0.38 16.79 18.83
N SER A 399 0.07 17.84 19.61
CA SER A 399 0.66 18.05 20.93
C SER A 399 0.29 16.94 21.93
N HIS A 400 -0.82 16.25 21.72
CA HIS A 400 -1.30 15.13 22.54
C HIS A 400 -0.58 13.80 22.28
N TRP A 401 0.28 13.72 21.26
CA TRP A 401 0.89 12.45 20.85
C TRP A 401 1.61 11.71 21.99
N LYS A 402 2.33 12.42 22.88
CA LYS A 402 2.98 11.78 24.04
C LYS A 402 2.01 11.02 24.94
N THR A 403 0.84 11.59 25.16
CA THR A 403 -0.21 10.98 25.99
C THR A 403 -0.79 9.78 25.27
N ILE A 404 -1.15 9.93 23.99
CA ILE A 404 -1.69 8.86 23.16
C ILE A 404 -0.71 7.69 23.06
N ALA A 405 0.58 7.98 22.85
CA ALA A 405 1.62 6.95 22.74
C ALA A 405 1.77 6.15 24.04
N LYS A 406 1.72 6.81 25.21
CA LYS A 406 1.73 6.15 26.54
C LYS A 406 0.50 5.26 26.73
N GLU A 407 -0.69 5.73 26.34
CA GLU A 407 -1.94 4.96 26.41
C GLU A 407 -1.94 3.74 25.48
N CYS A 408 -1.10 3.75 24.44
CA CYS A 408 -0.89 2.63 23.53
C CYS A 408 0.30 1.73 23.94
N ASP A 409 0.84 1.89 25.14
CA ASP A 409 2.01 1.16 25.65
C ASP A 409 3.25 1.25 24.75
N VAL A 410 3.44 2.40 24.07
CA VAL A 410 4.68 2.68 23.35
C VAL A 410 5.82 2.88 24.34
N PRO A 411 6.97 2.20 24.22
CA PRO A 411 8.10 2.35 25.12
C PRO A 411 8.57 3.80 25.27
N SER A 412 8.85 4.23 26.50
CA SER A 412 9.31 5.61 26.80
C SER A 412 10.53 6.00 25.98
N SER A 413 11.47 5.06 25.73
CA SER A 413 12.65 5.31 24.90
C SER A 413 12.31 5.71 23.46
N ILE A 414 11.22 5.19 22.88
CA ILE A 414 10.71 5.56 21.56
C ILE A 414 10.05 6.94 21.63
N ILE A 415 9.22 7.18 22.66
CA ILE A 415 8.55 8.47 22.87
C ILE A 415 9.57 9.60 23.01
N ASP A 416 10.60 9.41 23.85
CA ASP A 416 11.65 10.39 24.11
C ASP A 416 12.53 10.67 22.87
N LYS A 417 12.70 9.67 22.00
CA LYS A 417 13.43 9.83 20.73
C LYS A 417 12.62 10.64 19.71
N ILE A 418 11.32 10.45 19.62
CA ILE A 418 10.46 11.06 18.60
C ILE A 418 10.07 12.49 18.98
N SER A 419 9.62 12.68 20.21
CA SER A 419 8.99 13.93 20.67
C SER A 419 9.79 15.22 20.41
N PRO A 420 11.12 15.27 20.57
CA PRO A 420 11.89 16.49 20.32
C PRO A 420 11.93 16.92 18.86
N ASN A 421 11.60 16.01 17.93
CA ASN A 421 11.69 16.26 16.50
C ASN A 421 10.38 16.78 15.88
N LEU A 422 9.29 16.76 16.62
CA LEU A 422 7.97 17.17 16.11
C LEU A 422 7.89 18.69 15.96
N LEU A 423 7.25 19.15 14.87
CA LEU A 423 7.10 20.57 14.54
C LEU A 423 5.74 21.10 15.05
N LEU A 424 5.55 21.17 16.36
CA LEU A 424 4.26 21.52 16.97
C LEU A 424 3.94 23.02 16.94
N ASN A 425 4.89 23.88 16.59
CA ASN A 425 4.76 25.34 16.58
C ASN A 425 4.99 25.92 15.19
N LEU A 426 4.24 25.45 14.19
CA LEU A 426 4.28 25.96 12.82
C LEU A 426 3.45 27.24 12.64
#